data_f130efe1b24aca275fd1bebeaab0ed0f
#
_entry.id   f130efe1b24aca275fd1bebeaab0ed0f
#
_cell.length_a   1.000
_cell.length_b   1.000
_cell.length_c   1.000
_cell.angle_alpha   90.00
_cell.angle_beta   90.00
_cell.angle_gamma   90.00
#
_symmetry.space_group_name_H-M   'P 1'
#
loop_
_entity.id
_entity.type
_entity.pdbx_description
1 polymer ?
#
loop_
_entity_poly.entity_id
_entity_poly.type
_entity_poly.pdbx_seq_one_letter_code
_entity_poly.pdbx_strand_id
1 'polypeptide(L)'
;INNKVVLKMVNGYFTELTFLFAELYRVCKVGAKVAFVNDNVRYAGEVIPVDYLTTYLAEQLGFKPLKIYSLKQKKGNSSQQMKKYGRIALRKSITIWEK
;
A
#
# COMPACT_ATOMS: atom_id res chain seq x y z
N ILE A 1 -14.29 -4.43 -8.58
CA ILE A 1 -14.50 -2.97 -8.62
C ILE A 1 -15.29 -2.64 -9.87
N ASN A 2 -16.49 -2.10 -9.67
CA ASN A 2 -17.40 -1.80 -10.80
C ASN A 2 -17.16 -0.41 -11.39
N ASN A 3 -16.47 0.46 -10.68
CA ASN A 3 -16.23 1.82 -11.13
C ASN A 3 -14.93 1.89 -11.93
N LYS A 4 -15.05 2.20 -13.22
CA LYS A 4 -13.90 2.28 -14.12
C LYS A 4 -12.89 3.34 -13.71
N VAL A 5 -13.34 4.44 -13.12
CA VAL A 5 -12.45 5.52 -12.67
C VAL A 5 -11.60 5.03 -11.51
N VAL A 6 -12.22 4.33 -10.54
CA VAL A 6 -11.49 3.77 -9.40
C VAL A 6 -10.48 2.73 -9.87
N LEU A 7 -10.89 1.85 -10.77
CA LEU A 7 -10.00 0.82 -11.32
C LEU A 7 -8.79 1.44 -12.01
N LYS A 8 -9.01 2.45 -12.82
CA LYS A 8 -7.94 3.15 -13.53
C LYS A 8 -6.97 3.82 -12.55
N MET A 9 -7.50 4.45 -11.51
CA MET A 9 -6.70 5.09 -10.47
C MET A 9 -5.85 4.07 -9.72
N VAL A 10 -6.43 2.95 -9.32
CA VAL A 10 -5.73 1.89 -8.60
C VAL A 10 -4.64 1.30 -9.47
N ASN A 11 -4.93 1.01 -10.73
CA ASN A 11 -3.93 0.48 -11.67
C ASN A 11 -2.77 1.46 -11.87
N GLY A 12 -3.06 2.76 -11.98
CA GLY A 12 -2.03 3.78 -12.11
C GLY A 12 -1.14 3.86 -10.89
N TYR A 13 -1.75 3.83 -9.71
CA TYR A 13 -1.03 3.85 -8.45
C TYR A 13 -0.07 2.66 -8.32
N PHE A 14 -0.55 1.46 -8.59
CA PHE A 14 0.29 0.27 -8.47
C PHE A 14 1.32 0.16 -9.58
N THR A 15 1.06 0.72 -10.75
CA THR A 15 2.06 0.82 -11.81
C THR A 15 3.23 1.71 -11.37
N GLU A 16 2.93 2.86 -10.79
CA GLU A 16 3.97 3.76 -10.26
C GLU A 16 4.76 3.11 -9.13
N LEU A 17 4.07 2.41 -8.22
CA LEU A 17 4.73 1.69 -7.14
C LEU A 17 5.67 0.60 -7.65
N THR A 18 5.29 -0.07 -8.74
CA THR A 18 6.13 -1.11 -9.33
C THR A 18 7.46 -0.52 -9.79
N PHE A 19 7.44 0.64 -10.44
CA PHE A 19 8.67 1.32 -10.84
C PHE A 19 9.49 1.75 -9.63
N LEU A 20 8.85 2.31 -8.62
CA LEU A 20 9.51 2.74 -7.40
C LEU A 20 10.19 1.57 -6.70
N PHE A 21 9.47 0.46 -6.53
CA PHE A 21 10.01 -0.72 -5.85
C PHE A 21 11.13 -1.38 -6.64
N ALA A 22 11.05 -1.36 -7.97
CA ALA A 22 12.14 -1.88 -8.82
C ALA A 22 13.42 -1.07 -8.62
N GLU A 23 13.30 0.26 -8.57
CA GLU A 23 14.45 1.13 -8.31
C GLU A 23 14.99 0.92 -6.90
N LEU A 24 14.09 0.80 -5.93
CA LEU A 24 14.48 0.55 -4.55
C LEU A 24 15.25 -0.76 -4.43
N TYR A 25 14.76 -1.81 -5.09
CA TYR A 25 15.46 -3.10 -5.11
C TYR A 25 16.84 -2.98 -5.72
N ARG A 26 16.97 -2.23 -6.82
CA ARG A 26 18.23 -2.04 -7.53
C ARG A 26 19.28 -1.36 -6.66
N VAL A 27 18.88 -0.31 -5.92
CA VAL A 27 19.84 0.49 -5.15
C VAL A 27 20.14 -0.06 -3.77
N CYS A 28 19.28 -0.92 -3.22
CA CYS A 28 19.50 -1.52 -1.91
C CYS A 28 20.61 -2.58 -1.97
N LYS A 29 21.38 -2.66 -0.90
CA LYS A 29 22.36 -3.75 -0.74
C LYS A 29 21.64 -5.03 -0.36
N VAL A 30 22.22 -6.17 -0.68
CA VAL A 30 21.74 -7.47 -0.25
C VAL A 30 21.68 -7.49 1.30
N GLY A 31 20.56 -7.92 1.83
CA GLY A 31 20.32 -7.92 3.27
C GLY A 31 19.70 -6.63 3.81
N ALA A 32 19.59 -5.60 2.99
CA ALA A 32 18.95 -4.35 3.40
C ALA A 32 17.47 -4.57 3.67
N LYS A 33 16.97 -3.92 4.69
CA LYS A 33 15.55 -3.99 5.07
C LYS A 33 14.85 -2.70 4.70
N VAL A 34 13.62 -2.85 4.23
CA VAL A 34 12.76 -1.73 3.85
C VAL A 34 11.50 -1.80 4.68
N ALA A 35 11.15 -0.70 5.29
CA ALA A 35 9.88 -0.56 6.00
C ALA A 35 8.97 0.33 5.15
N PHE A 36 7.87 -0.23 4.69
CA PHE A 36 6.91 0.50 3.87
C PHE A 36 5.65 0.74 4.68
N VAL A 37 5.30 2.02 4.85
CA VAL A 37 4.14 2.44 5.65
C VAL A 37 3.03 2.85 4.71
N ASN A 38 1.85 2.29 4.91
CA ASN A 38 0.70 2.63 4.08
C ASN A 38 -0.59 2.54 4.87
N ASP A 39 -1.62 3.19 4.36
CA ASP A 39 -2.98 3.06 4.85
C ASP A 39 -3.75 2.13 3.93
N ASN A 40 -4.47 1.17 4.52
CA ASN A 40 -5.49 0.45 3.79
C ASN A 40 -6.74 1.29 3.78
N VAL A 41 -7.43 1.33 2.67
CA VAL A 41 -8.54 2.26 2.50
C VAL A 41 -9.75 1.56 1.90
N ARG A 42 -10.92 2.14 2.17
CA ARG A 42 -12.13 1.84 1.43
C ARG A 42 -12.40 3.05 0.52
N TYR A 43 -12.51 2.78 -0.77
CA TYR A 43 -12.75 3.82 -1.75
C TYR A 43 -13.97 3.47 -2.58
N ALA A 44 -14.94 4.38 -2.63
CA ALA A 44 -16.19 4.17 -3.35
C ALA A 44 -16.87 2.85 -2.97
N GLY A 45 -16.83 2.48 -1.69
CA GLY A 45 -17.42 1.25 -1.18
C GLY A 45 -16.57 -0.01 -1.33
N GLU A 46 -15.44 0.08 -2.03
CA GLU A 46 -14.56 -1.06 -2.24
C GLU A 46 -13.36 -0.99 -1.30
N VAL A 47 -13.03 -2.11 -0.66
CA VAL A 47 -11.86 -2.21 0.20
C VAL A 47 -10.64 -2.47 -0.66
N ILE A 48 -9.60 -1.65 -0.48
CA ILE A 48 -8.34 -1.79 -1.18
C ILE A 48 -7.28 -2.22 -0.17
N PRO A 49 -6.89 -3.51 -0.15
CA PRO A 49 -5.90 -4.02 0.82
C PRO A 49 -4.49 -3.68 0.34
N VAL A 50 -4.10 -2.43 0.53
CA VAL A 50 -2.84 -1.88 0.01
C VAL A 50 -1.64 -2.65 0.57
N ASP A 51 -1.67 -3.06 1.84
CA ASP A 51 -0.57 -3.80 2.46
C ASP A 51 -0.29 -5.13 1.76
N TYR A 52 -1.33 -5.90 1.43
CA TYR A 52 -1.14 -7.18 0.73
C TYR A 52 -0.72 -6.97 -0.72
N LEU A 53 -1.28 -5.97 -1.40
CA LEU A 53 -0.96 -5.71 -2.79
C LEU A 53 0.46 -5.21 -2.97
N THR A 54 0.92 -4.31 -2.08
CA THR A 54 2.29 -3.81 -2.14
C THR A 54 3.30 -4.89 -1.77
N THR A 55 2.96 -5.76 -0.81
CA THR A 55 3.81 -6.89 -0.45
C THR A 55 3.95 -7.86 -1.63
N TYR A 56 2.85 -8.12 -2.31
CA TYR A 56 2.87 -8.97 -3.52
C TYR A 56 3.79 -8.37 -4.59
N LEU A 57 3.69 -7.09 -4.86
CA LEU A 57 4.54 -6.41 -5.83
C LEU A 57 6.02 -6.49 -5.44
N ALA A 58 6.31 -6.23 -4.17
CA ALA A 58 7.67 -6.29 -3.66
C ALA A 58 8.27 -7.69 -3.83
N GLU A 59 7.48 -8.71 -3.55
CA GLU A 59 7.90 -10.11 -3.69
C GLU A 59 8.19 -10.44 -5.16
N GLN A 60 7.36 -9.98 -6.08
CA GLN A 60 7.56 -10.20 -7.51
C GLN A 60 8.85 -9.55 -8.01
N LEU A 61 9.30 -8.49 -7.36
CA LEU A 61 10.54 -7.79 -7.73
C LEU A 61 11.77 -8.37 -7.05
N GLY A 62 11.61 -9.32 -6.15
CA GLY A 62 12.71 -10.01 -5.52
C GLY A 62 12.87 -9.77 -4.03
N PHE A 63 12.11 -8.86 -3.44
CA PHE A 63 12.14 -8.66 -2.01
C PHE A 63 11.54 -9.85 -1.28
N LYS A 64 12.07 -10.14 -0.09
CA LYS A 64 11.54 -11.17 0.78
C LYS A 64 10.67 -10.51 1.84
N PRO A 65 9.36 -10.78 1.84
CA PRO A 65 8.50 -10.24 2.90
C PRO A 65 8.86 -10.89 4.23
N LEU A 66 9.02 -10.08 5.27
CA LEU A 66 9.34 -10.57 6.60
C LEU A 66 8.15 -10.45 7.54
N LYS A 67 7.51 -9.29 7.59
CA LYS A 67 6.45 -9.06 8.57
C LYS A 67 5.53 -7.93 8.15
N ILE A 68 4.27 -8.02 8.57
CA ILE A 68 3.29 -6.97 8.40
C ILE A 68 2.76 -6.62 9.80
N TYR A 69 2.94 -5.35 10.18
CA TYR A 69 2.36 -4.82 11.41
C TYR A 69 1.10 -4.05 11.05
N SER A 70 0.00 -4.35 11.71
CA SER A 70 -1.24 -3.58 11.56
C SER A 70 -1.39 -2.68 12.77
N LEU A 71 -1.58 -1.40 12.52
CA LEU A 71 -1.76 -0.41 13.56
C LEU A 71 -3.22 0.03 13.58
N LYS A 72 -3.79 0.08 14.77
CA LYS A 72 -5.16 0.53 14.93
C LYS A 72 -5.25 2.02 14.64
N GLN A 73 -6.11 2.39 13.72
CA GLN A 73 -6.28 3.80 13.35
C GLN A 73 -7.12 4.50 14.42
N LYS A 74 -6.62 5.62 14.92
CA LYS A 74 -7.39 6.45 15.84
C LYS A 74 -8.40 7.28 15.05
N LYS A 75 -9.59 7.46 15.59
CA LYS A 75 -10.57 8.37 15.03
C LYS A 75 -10.02 9.78 15.05
N GLY A 76 -10.08 10.48 13.94
CA GLY A 76 -9.57 11.84 13.84
C GLY A 76 -10.20 12.58 12.67
N ASN A 77 -9.83 13.85 12.56
CA ASN A 77 -10.38 14.72 11.53
C ASN A 77 -10.09 14.25 10.11
N SER A 78 -8.98 13.58 9.91
CA SER A 78 -8.63 13.05 8.61
C SER A 78 -9.61 12.00 8.11
N SER A 79 -10.21 11.22 9.02
CA SER A 79 -11.22 10.24 8.64
C SER A 79 -12.46 10.89 8.06
N GLN A 80 -12.86 12.03 8.61
CA GLN A 80 -14.00 12.77 8.10
C GLN A 80 -13.74 13.37 6.72
N GLN A 81 -12.54 13.88 6.50
CA GLN A 81 -12.13 14.41 5.19
C GLN A 81 -12.13 13.31 4.14
N MET A 82 -11.61 12.14 4.48
CA MET A 82 -11.57 11.01 3.56
C MET A 82 -12.97 10.54 3.21
N LYS A 83 -13.86 10.52 4.20
CA LYS A 83 -15.25 10.16 3.98
C LYS A 83 -15.94 11.12 3.02
N LYS A 84 -15.64 12.42 3.13
CA LYS A 84 -16.17 13.45 2.24
C LYS A 84 -15.82 13.19 0.77
N TYR A 85 -14.64 12.64 0.52
CA TYR A 85 -14.15 12.33 -0.83
C TYR A 85 -14.37 10.88 -1.23
N GLY A 86 -15.17 10.13 -0.47
CA GLY A 86 -15.47 8.73 -0.77
C GLY A 86 -14.38 7.76 -0.37
N ARG A 87 -13.40 8.22 0.42
CA ARG A 87 -12.29 7.40 0.89
C ARG A 87 -12.28 7.37 2.42
N ILE A 88 -12.23 6.16 2.98
CA ILE A 88 -12.22 5.95 4.41
C ILE A 88 -10.98 5.14 4.77
N ALA A 89 -10.14 5.68 5.68
CA ALA A 89 -9.00 4.96 6.18
C ALA A 89 -9.44 3.84 7.11
N LEU A 90 -8.97 2.62 6.86
CA LEU A 90 -9.33 1.45 7.66
C LEU A 90 -8.27 1.15 8.71
N ARG A 91 -7.02 1.07 8.32
CA ARG A 91 -5.91 0.82 9.23
C ARG A 91 -4.60 1.21 8.56
N LYS A 92 -3.62 1.50 9.40
CA LYS A 92 -2.26 1.74 8.94
C LYS A 92 -1.45 0.45 9.09
N SER A 93 -0.65 0.15 8.11
CA SER A 93 0.22 -1.03 8.12
C SER A 93 1.67 -0.64 7.88
N ILE A 94 2.57 -1.38 8.50
CA ILE A 94 4.00 -1.29 8.22
C ILE A 94 4.44 -2.65 7.74
N THR A 95 4.90 -2.73 6.51
CA THR A 95 5.41 -3.98 5.93
C THR A 95 6.93 -3.92 5.89
N ILE A 96 7.57 -5.01 6.30
CA ILE A 96 9.03 -5.11 6.35
C ILE A 96 9.46 -6.12 5.30
N TRP A 97 10.36 -5.68 4.42
CA TRP A 97 10.92 -6.53 3.36
C TRP A 97 12.43 -6.55 3.45
N GLU A 98 13.05 -7.59 2.93
CA GLU A 98 14.51 -7.70 2.87
C GLU A 98 14.95 -8.00 1.44
N LYS A 99 16.00 -7.36 1.00
CA LYS A 99 16.58 -7.68 -0.29
C LYS A 99 17.40 -8.98 -0.25
#